data_85ffd024678815ab7e8172fc06547a83
#
_entry.id   85ffd024678815ab7e8172fc06547a83
#
_cell.length_a   1.000
_cell.length_b   1.000
_cell.length_c   1.000
_cell.angle_alpha   90.00
_cell.angle_beta   90.00
_cell.angle_gamma   90.00
#
_symmetry.space_group_name_H-M   'P 1'
#
loop_
_entity.id
_entity.type
_entity.pdbx_description
1 polymer ?
#
loop_
_entity_poly.entity_id
_entity_poly.type
_entity_poly.pdbx_seq_one_letter_code
_entity_poly.pdbx_strand_id
1 'polypeptide(L)'
;MMHPRQRGAALNNNSNNDDTDAQKHADENGYPHLIVFDLDACFWNQEMYQLYDICESKDNIVDEKTNTVVGAVSGRTVIRMHEGSRKALTEYYEGKYPGARLATASSADTPLAVKIGQSALRNLEIAPGVSAASVFAIGWEKEFDGNMQIGRTPPLSANKAQTHFPILRKFTNIEYHKMLFFDDCNWGDHCAAVESQCVEPKAGLGPAIQLSLIHI
;
A
#
# COMPACT_ATOMS: atom_id res chain seq x y z
N MET A 1 34.45 -3.36 -20.49
CA MET A 1 33.42 -3.70 -19.46
C MET A 1 32.08 -3.28 -20.03
N MET A 2 31.22 -4.23 -20.40
CA MET A 2 29.92 -3.96 -21.02
C MET A 2 28.87 -3.84 -19.93
N HIS A 3 28.12 -2.73 -19.90
CA HIS A 3 26.94 -2.56 -19.05
C HIS A 3 25.81 -3.48 -19.52
N PRO A 4 25.09 -4.18 -18.64
CA PRO A 4 23.88 -4.88 -19.02
C PRO A 4 22.78 -3.87 -19.34
N ARG A 5 22.25 -3.94 -20.56
CA ARG A 5 21.10 -3.17 -21.02
C ARG A 5 19.87 -3.58 -20.20
N GLN A 6 19.29 -2.61 -19.49
CA GLN A 6 17.94 -2.71 -18.95
C GLN A 6 16.98 -3.04 -20.10
N ARG A 7 16.37 -4.22 -20.04
CA ARG A 7 15.18 -4.51 -20.85
C ARG A 7 14.00 -3.84 -20.18
N GLY A 8 13.67 -2.64 -20.60
CA GLY A 8 12.38 -2.05 -20.36
C GLY A 8 11.32 -2.97 -20.97
N ALA A 9 10.49 -3.58 -20.15
CA ALA A 9 9.27 -4.24 -20.59
C ALA A 9 8.37 -3.15 -21.19
N ALA A 10 8.19 -3.19 -22.51
CA ALA A 10 7.21 -2.37 -23.19
C ALA A 10 5.83 -2.80 -22.70
N LEU A 11 5.15 -1.93 -21.96
CA LEU A 11 3.74 -2.07 -21.63
C LEU A 11 2.93 -1.99 -22.93
N ASN A 12 2.55 -3.14 -23.44
CA ASN A 12 1.62 -3.26 -24.56
C ASN A 12 0.22 -2.92 -24.05
N ASN A 13 -0.41 -1.92 -24.65
CA ASN A 13 -1.81 -1.54 -24.43
C ASN A 13 -2.77 -2.60 -25.00
N ASN A 14 -2.96 -3.70 -24.26
CA ASN A 14 -4.06 -4.66 -24.46
C ASN A 14 -4.74 -4.89 -23.10
N SER A 15 -5.19 -3.80 -22.45
CA SER A 15 -5.48 -3.75 -21.02
C SER A 15 -6.74 -4.51 -20.58
N ASN A 16 -7.63 -4.93 -21.47
CA ASN A 16 -8.90 -5.54 -21.05
C ASN A 16 -8.86 -7.08 -20.94
N ASN A 17 -7.99 -7.76 -21.68
CA ASN A 17 -7.88 -9.22 -21.62
C ASN A 17 -6.85 -9.67 -20.54
N ASP A 18 -5.77 -8.92 -20.35
CA ASP A 18 -4.74 -9.25 -19.34
C ASP A 18 -5.29 -9.11 -17.91
N ASP A 19 -6.15 -8.11 -17.64
CA ASP A 19 -6.77 -7.93 -16.32
C ASP A 19 -7.73 -9.07 -15.95
N THR A 20 -8.47 -9.62 -16.93
CA THR A 20 -9.40 -10.74 -16.68
C THR A 20 -8.68 -12.05 -16.41
N ASP A 21 -7.58 -12.32 -17.12
CA ASP A 21 -6.77 -13.51 -16.92
C ASP A 21 -6.00 -13.46 -15.59
N ALA A 22 -5.48 -12.28 -15.22
CA ALA A 22 -4.80 -12.07 -13.96
C ALA A 22 -5.76 -12.21 -12.76
N GLN A 23 -6.98 -11.67 -12.85
CA GLN A 23 -8.02 -11.83 -11.82
C GLN A 23 -8.46 -13.28 -11.68
N LYS A 24 -8.63 -13.99 -12.78
CA LYS A 24 -8.93 -15.43 -12.78
C LYS A 24 -7.82 -16.23 -12.09
N HIS A 25 -6.55 -15.90 -12.37
CA HIS A 25 -5.42 -16.55 -11.70
C HIS A 25 -5.41 -16.29 -10.20
N ALA A 26 -5.76 -15.08 -9.74
CA ALA A 26 -5.88 -14.76 -8.33
C ALA A 26 -7.00 -15.59 -7.67
N ASP A 27 -8.18 -15.71 -8.31
CA ASP A 27 -9.28 -16.54 -7.82
C ASP A 27 -8.89 -18.04 -7.73
N GLU A 28 -8.21 -18.58 -8.73
CA GLU A 28 -7.76 -19.98 -8.75
C GLU A 28 -6.74 -20.32 -7.65
N ASN A 29 -5.93 -19.35 -7.24
CA ASN A 29 -4.91 -19.52 -6.19
C ASN A 29 -5.34 -19.00 -4.82
N GLY A 30 -6.54 -18.44 -4.70
CA GLY A 30 -7.06 -17.88 -3.45
C GLY A 30 -6.33 -16.60 -2.99
N TYR A 31 -5.71 -15.87 -3.91
CA TYR A 31 -5.07 -14.60 -3.60
C TYR A 31 -6.10 -13.46 -3.51
N PRO A 32 -5.90 -12.48 -2.62
CA PRO A 32 -6.70 -11.27 -2.65
C PRO A 32 -6.42 -10.48 -3.95
N HIS A 33 -7.46 -9.85 -4.50
CA HIS A 33 -7.31 -8.98 -5.67
C HIS A 33 -6.80 -7.59 -5.30
N LEU A 34 -7.03 -7.14 -4.06
CA LEU A 34 -6.50 -5.89 -3.52
C LEU A 34 -5.94 -6.12 -2.12
N ILE A 35 -4.67 -5.78 -1.95
CA ILE A 35 -3.99 -5.81 -0.65
C ILE A 35 -3.86 -4.37 -0.18
N VAL A 36 -4.48 -4.04 0.96
CA VAL A 36 -4.58 -2.69 1.50
C VAL A 36 -3.78 -2.60 2.80
N PHE A 37 -2.89 -1.63 2.91
CA PHE A 37 -2.12 -1.38 4.11
C PHE A 37 -2.57 -0.09 4.78
N ASP A 38 -2.73 -0.10 6.11
CA ASP A 38 -2.50 1.08 6.90
C ASP A 38 -1.00 1.40 6.92
N LEU A 39 -0.65 2.64 7.21
CA LEU A 39 0.75 3.08 7.19
C LEU A 39 1.34 3.15 8.60
N ASP A 40 0.74 3.93 9.48
CA ASP A 40 1.27 4.24 10.80
C ASP A 40 1.29 3.01 11.70
N ALA A 41 2.45 2.72 12.30
CA ALA A 41 2.72 1.56 13.14
C ALA A 41 2.39 0.18 12.51
N CYS A 42 1.84 0.15 11.28
CA CYS A 42 1.48 -1.05 10.54
C CYS A 42 2.46 -1.33 9.39
N PHE A 43 2.57 -0.41 8.42
CA PHE A 43 3.51 -0.56 7.30
C PHE A 43 4.94 -0.20 7.70
N TRP A 44 5.08 0.79 8.59
CA TRP A 44 6.33 1.27 9.15
C TRP A 44 6.24 1.53 10.66
N ASN A 45 7.38 1.77 11.27
CA ASN A 45 7.58 1.85 12.72
C ASN A 45 7.20 3.19 13.38
N GLN A 46 6.61 4.14 12.65
CA GLN A 46 6.32 5.50 13.14
C GLN A 46 4.85 5.86 12.97
N GLU A 47 4.44 6.85 13.76
CA GLU A 47 3.16 7.55 13.65
C GLU A 47 3.39 8.90 12.99
N MET A 48 2.78 9.15 11.82
CA MET A 48 3.05 10.37 11.03
C MET A 48 2.66 11.66 11.76
N TYR A 49 1.68 11.61 12.67
CA TYR A 49 1.29 12.77 13.46
C TYR A 49 2.38 13.26 14.44
N GLN A 50 3.35 12.40 14.77
CA GLN A 50 4.49 12.73 15.64
C GLN A 50 5.68 13.30 14.87
N LEU A 51 5.58 13.40 13.55
CA LEU A 51 6.65 13.82 12.67
C LEU A 51 6.41 15.26 12.18
N TYR A 52 7.50 15.99 11.92
CA TYR A 52 7.41 17.41 11.62
C TYR A 52 8.05 17.83 10.30
N ASP A 53 8.92 17.00 9.72
CA ASP A 53 9.65 17.32 8.51
C ASP A 53 9.38 16.32 7.38
N ILE A 54 9.25 16.85 6.17
CA ILE A 54 9.14 16.03 4.94
C ILE A 54 10.49 15.30 4.72
N CYS A 55 10.44 14.02 4.37
CA CYS A 55 11.65 13.25 4.13
C CYS A 55 12.34 13.70 2.83
N GLU A 56 13.62 14.05 2.92
CA GLU A 56 14.45 14.41 1.78
C GLU A 56 15.46 13.30 1.49
N SER A 57 15.72 13.03 0.21
CA SER A 57 16.59 11.92 -0.22
C SER A 57 18.04 12.07 0.27
N LYS A 58 18.52 13.30 0.48
CA LYS A 58 19.87 13.57 0.99
C LYS A 58 20.11 13.04 2.41
N ASP A 59 19.03 12.87 3.20
CA ASP A 59 19.08 12.46 4.60
C ASP A 59 18.77 10.95 4.78
N ASN A 60 18.52 10.25 3.67
CA ASN A 60 18.17 8.83 3.68
C ASN A 60 19.28 7.96 4.29
N ILE A 61 18.86 6.92 5.01
CA ILE A 61 19.76 5.88 5.50
C ILE A 61 19.82 4.75 4.48
N VAL A 62 21.03 4.53 3.96
CA VAL A 62 21.30 3.49 2.97
C VAL A 62 21.99 2.31 3.65
N ASP A 63 21.53 1.10 3.36
CA ASP A 63 22.26 -0.11 3.71
C ASP A 63 23.43 -0.28 2.73
N GLU A 64 24.66 -0.20 3.25
CA GLU A 64 25.88 -0.25 2.45
C GLU A 64 26.10 -1.58 1.71
N LYS A 65 25.51 -2.68 2.22
CA LYS A 65 25.66 -4.00 1.60
C LYS A 65 24.78 -4.18 0.39
N THR A 66 23.56 -3.66 0.47
CA THR A 66 22.53 -3.81 -0.58
C THR A 66 22.39 -2.56 -1.45
N ASN A 67 22.99 -1.44 -1.02
CA ASN A 67 22.79 -0.11 -1.62
C ASN A 67 21.30 0.28 -1.74
N THR A 68 20.51 -0.07 -0.72
CA THR A 68 19.07 0.15 -0.66
C THR A 68 18.75 1.17 0.42
N VAL A 69 17.84 2.10 0.18
CA VAL A 69 17.35 3.04 1.20
C VAL A 69 16.44 2.30 2.17
N VAL A 70 16.95 2.07 3.38
CA VAL A 70 16.25 1.33 4.46
C VAL A 70 15.66 2.25 5.51
N GLY A 71 15.90 3.54 5.44
CA GLY A 71 15.35 4.54 6.36
C GLY A 71 15.14 5.88 5.68
N ALA A 72 13.92 6.42 5.77
CA ALA A 72 13.58 7.79 5.41
C ALA A 72 13.60 8.65 6.67
N VAL A 73 14.19 9.85 6.62
CA VAL A 73 14.41 10.67 7.82
C VAL A 73 13.46 11.86 7.81
N SER A 74 12.66 11.98 8.88
CA SER A 74 11.85 13.15 9.20
C SER A 74 12.44 13.85 10.41
N GLY A 75 13.16 14.95 10.21
CA GLY A 75 13.90 15.66 11.25
C GLY A 75 14.98 14.78 11.92
N ARG A 76 14.70 14.32 13.14
CA ARG A 76 15.58 13.41 13.89
C ARG A 76 15.05 11.98 13.95
N THR A 77 13.89 11.74 13.37
CA THR A 77 13.20 10.45 13.45
C THR A 77 13.41 9.67 12.17
N VAL A 78 13.69 8.39 12.31
CA VAL A 78 13.89 7.47 11.18
C VAL A 78 12.64 6.62 10.99
N ILE A 79 12.05 6.73 9.81
CA ILE A 79 10.95 5.88 9.36
C ILE A 79 11.56 4.66 8.67
N ARG A 80 11.14 3.46 9.08
CA ARG A 80 11.58 2.18 8.49
C ARG A 80 10.37 1.30 8.23
N MET A 81 10.32 0.69 7.06
CA MET A 81 9.35 -0.38 6.84
C MET A 81 9.56 -1.51 7.84
N HIS A 82 8.47 -2.08 8.33
CA HIS A 82 8.53 -3.37 9.03
C HIS A 82 9.04 -4.45 8.08
N GLU A 83 9.70 -5.47 8.64
CA GLU A 83 10.26 -6.56 7.83
C GLU A 83 9.18 -7.28 7.02
N GLY A 84 8.00 -7.53 7.62
CA GLY A 84 6.85 -8.12 6.95
C GLY A 84 6.35 -7.29 5.77
N SER A 85 6.25 -5.97 5.95
CA SER A 85 5.83 -5.03 4.88
C SER A 85 6.83 -5.02 3.73
N ARG A 86 8.13 -4.94 4.05
CA ARG A 86 9.20 -4.99 3.06
C ARG A 86 9.18 -6.31 2.28
N LYS A 87 9.02 -7.44 2.97
CA LYS A 87 8.92 -8.75 2.36
C LYS A 87 7.72 -8.84 1.42
N ALA A 88 6.53 -8.40 1.87
CA ALA A 88 5.32 -8.42 1.06
C ALA A 88 5.47 -7.59 -0.22
N LEU A 89 6.04 -6.38 -0.13
CA LEU A 89 6.32 -5.56 -1.31
C LEU A 89 7.35 -6.21 -2.25
N THR A 90 8.40 -6.83 -1.70
CA THR A 90 9.42 -7.52 -2.49
C THR A 90 8.79 -8.70 -3.26
N GLU A 91 8.02 -9.53 -2.58
CA GLU A 91 7.34 -10.66 -3.18
C GLU A 91 6.31 -10.25 -4.23
N TYR A 92 5.59 -9.14 -3.99
CA TYR A 92 4.70 -8.56 -4.98
C TYR A 92 5.45 -8.07 -6.22
N TYR A 93 6.56 -7.35 -6.02
CA TYR A 93 7.41 -6.86 -7.11
C TYR A 93 8.03 -7.99 -7.94
N GLU A 94 8.34 -9.11 -7.29
CA GLU A 94 8.81 -10.35 -7.94
C GLU A 94 7.71 -11.12 -8.68
N GLY A 95 6.45 -10.66 -8.62
CA GLY A 95 5.31 -11.27 -9.31
C GLY A 95 4.75 -12.52 -8.63
N LYS A 96 4.98 -12.71 -7.31
CA LYS A 96 4.47 -13.88 -6.58
C LYS A 96 2.95 -13.87 -6.37
N TYR A 97 2.31 -12.73 -6.55
CA TYR A 97 0.86 -12.56 -6.36
C TYR A 97 0.21 -12.04 -7.64
N PRO A 98 0.19 -12.84 -8.72
CA PRO A 98 -0.38 -12.41 -9.99
C PRO A 98 -1.87 -12.12 -9.85
N GLY A 99 -2.31 -10.97 -10.40
CA GLY A 99 -3.69 -10.50 -10.30
C GLY A 99 -4.01 -9.67 -9.05
N ALA A 100 -3.13 -9.66 -8.04
CA ALA A 100 -3.27 -8.75 -6.92
C ALA A 100 -2.83 -7.32 -7.28
N ARG A 101 -3.43 -6.32 -6.64
CA ARG A 101 -3.01 -4.91 -6.66
C ARG A 101 -2.73 -4.43 -5.25
N LEU A 102 -1.92 -3.39 -5.09
CA LEU A 102 -1.62 -2.79 -3.79
C LEU A 102 -2.34 -1.46 -3.60
N ALA A 103 -2.77 -1.19 -2.37
CA ALA A 103 -3.38 0.07 -1.98
C ALA A 103 -2.98 0.45 -0.55
N THR A 104 -3.24 1.72 -0.19
CA THR A 104 -3.15 2.18 1.19
C THR A 104 -4.48 2.77 1.66
N ALA A 105 -4.77 2.62 2.96
CA ALA A 105 -5.90 3.24 3.65
C ALA A 105 -5.41 3.79 4.99
N SER A 106 -4.78 4.96 4.96
CA SER A 106 -4.21 5.61 6.14
C SER A 106 -4.97 6.88 6.49
N SER A 107 -5.36 7.04 7.75
CA SER A 107 -6.09 8.20 8.23
C SER A 107 -5.18 9.27 8.85
N ALA A 108 -4.09 9.63 8.16
CA ALA A 108 -3.19 10.71 8.53
C ALA A 108 -3.97 12.01 8.87
N ASP A 109 -3.71 12.59 10.04
CA ASP A 109 -4.59 13.59 10.64
C ASP A 109 -4.37 15.03 10.14
N THR A 110 -3.20 15.31 9.56
CA THR A 110 -2.85 16.63 9.06
C THR A 110 -2.35 16.62 7.62
N PRO A 111 -2.47 17.73 6.88
CA PRO A 111 -1.86 17.85 5.55
C PRO A 111 -0.34 17.65 5.56
N LEU A 112 0.34 17.96 6.67
CA LEU A 112 1.77 17.70 6.81
C LEU A 112 2.05 16.20 6.96
N ALA A 113 1.29 15.49 7.80
CA ALA A 113 1.40 14.03 7.95
C ALA A 113 1.21 13.30 6.60
N VAL A 114 0.24 13.74 5.78
CA VAL A 114 0.05 13.22 4.41
C VAL A 114 1.31 13.40 3.56
N LYS A 115 1.92 14.60 3.57
CA LYS A 115 3.14 14.89 2.81
C LYS A 115 4.33 14.06 3.31
N ILE A 116 4.45 13.89 4.63
CA ILE A 116 5.49 13.05 5.23
C ILE A 116 5.31 11.60 4.77
N GLY A 117 4.11 11.04 4.88
CA GLY A 117 3.82 9.69 4.41
C GLY A 117 4.14 9.48 2.93
N GLN A 118 3.71 10.41 2.08
CA GLN A 118 4.03 10.35 0.64
C GLN A 118 5.52 10.43 0.37
N SER A 119 6.25 11.31 1.09
CA SER A 119 7.71 11.42 0.92
C SER A 119 8.44 10.18 1.43
N ALA A 120 8.01 9.61 2.54
CA ALA A 120 8.57 8.36 3.06
C ALA A 120 8.39 7.20 2.08
N LEU A 121 7.20 7.03 1.49
CA LEU A 121 6.95 6.00 0.46
C LEU A 121 7.84 6.17 -0.77
N ARG A 122 8.16 7.41 -1.17
CA ARG A 122 9.06 7.68 -2.30
C ARG A 122 10.52 7.43 -1.99
N ASN A 123 10.91 7.56 -0.72
CA ASN A 123 12.30 7.40 -0.28
C ASN A 123 12.64 5.97 0.13
N LEU A 124 11.73 5.26 0.81
CA LEU A 124 11.98 3.88 1.25
C LEU A 124 12.00 2.92 0.06
N GLU A 125 13.01 2.04 0.02
CA GLU A 125 13.23 1.13 -1.10
C GLU A 125 13.16 -0.34 -0.65
N ILE A 126 12.73 -1.20 -1.56
CA ILE A 126 12.80 -2.67 -1.43
C ILE A 126 14.06 -3.24 -2.09
N ALA A 127 14.56 -2.55 -3.11
CA ALA A 127 15.79 -2.83 -3.84
C ALA A 127 16.34 -1.50 -4.38
N PRO A 128 17.63 -1.40 -4.76
CA PRO A 128 18.22 -0.16 -5.26
C PRO A 128 17.40 0.45 -6.41
N GLY A 129 16.92 1.69 -6.18
CA GLY A 129 16.10 2.43 -7.14
C GLY A 129 14.65 1.97 -7.26
N VAL A 130 14.18 1.04 -6.43
CA VAL A 130 12.79 0.56 -6.40
C VAL A 130 12.12 1.03 -5.11
N SER A 131 11.46 2.19 -5.16
CA SER A 131 10.79 2.77 -4.00
C SER A 131 9.47 2.04 -3.67
N ALA A 132 9.04 2.12 -2.41
CA ALA A 132 7.74 1.63 -2.01
C ALA A 132 6.61 2.27 -2.84
N ALA A 133 6.68 3.59 -3.09
CA ALA A 133 5.71 4.28 -3.93
C ALA A 133 5.62 3.69 -5.34
N SER A 134 6.78 3.37 -5.97
CA SER A 134 6.80 2.77 -7.30
C SER A 134 6.20 1.35 -7.32
N VAL A 135 6.39 0.59 -6.24
CA VAL A 135 5.78 -0.75 -6.12
C VAL A 135 4.26 -0.65 -5.96
N PHE A 136 3.78 0.27 -5.12
CA PHE A 136 2.34 0.55 -5.01
C PHE A 136 1.71 1.04 -6.32
N ALA A 137 2.51 1.66 -7.20
CA ALA A 137 2.02 2.17 -8.48
C ALA A 137 1.91 1.09 -9.58
N ILE A 138 2.40 -0.13 -9.35
CA ILE A 138 2.30 -1.21 -10.32
C ILE A 138 0.81 -1.55 -10.58
N GLY A 139 0.41 -1.51 -11.86
CA GLY A 139 -0.98 -1.73 -12.28
C GLY A 139 -1.90 -0.50 -12.10
N TRP A 140 -1.33 0.69 -11.83
CA TRP A 140 -2.04 1.97 -11.74
C TRP A 140 -1.45 2.97 -12.76
N GLU A 141 -2.23 4.01 -13.13
CA GLU A 141 -1.76 4.98 -14.12
C GLU A 141 -0.56 5.80 -13.64
N LYS A 142 -0.51 6.10 -12.35
CA LYS A 142 0.55 6.90 -11.73
C LYS A 142 0.68 6.63 -10.23
N GLU A 143 1.78 7.09 -9.64
CA GLU A 143 1.94 7.14 -8.19
C GLU A 143 0.87 8.02 -7.53
N PHE A 144 0.42 7.62 -6.35
CA PHE A 144 -0.60 8.31 -5.56
C PHE A 144 -1.90 8.55 -6.33
N ASP A 145 -2.25 7.61 -7.17
CA ASP A 145 -3.56 7.56 -7.82
C ASP A 145 -4.64 7.12 -6.81
N GLY A 146 -5.81 6.76 -7.25
CA GLY A 146 -6.91 6.36 -6.38
C GLY A 146 -6.64 5.19 -5.43
N ASN A 147 -5.53 4.48 -5.61
CA ASN A 147 -5.08 3.38 -4.73
C ASN A 147 -4.43 3.84 -3.42
N MET A 148 -3.86 5.03 -3.37
CA MET A 148 -3.18 5.53 -2.17
C MET A 148 -4.05 6.55 -1.43
N GLN A 149 -4.95 6.04 -0.60
CA GLN A 149 -5.88 6.83 0.20
C GLN A 149 -5.20 7.22 1.52
N ILE A 150 -4.57 8.39 1.56
CA ILE A 150 -3.83 8.90 2.72
C ILE A 150 -4.43 10.23 3.16
N GLY A 151 -4.98 10.28 4.37
CA GLY A 151 -5.47 11.51 4.97
C GLY A 151 -6.87 11.44 5.57
N ARG A 152 -7.31 12.57 6.10
CA ARG A 152 -8.66 12.80 6.66
C ARG A 152 -9.40 13.98 6.01
N THR A 153 -8.78 14.63 5.02
CA THR A 153 -9.43 15.72 4.31
C THR A 153 -10.50 15.15 3.38
N PRO A 154 -11.71 15.72 3.38
CA PRO A 154 -12.77 15.23 2.49
C PRO A 154 -12.30 15.07 1.04
N PRO A 155 -12.66 13.94 0.38
CA PRO A 155 -13.67 12.96 0.78
C PRO A 155 -13.23 11.93 1.83
N LEU A 156 -12.00 11.97 2.33
CA LEU A 156 -11.50 11.06 3.37
C LEU A 156 -11.92 11.52 4.78
N SER A 157 -11.92 10.60 5.74
CA SER A 157 -12.17 10.85 7.16
C SER A 157 -11.37 9.89 8.04
N ALA A 158 -11.49 9.98 9.36
CA ALA A 158 -10.89 9.02 10.28
C ALA A 158 -11.51 7.61 10.17
N ASN A 159 -12.75 7.51 9.68
CA ASN A 159 -13.43 6.22 9.51
C ASN A 159 -13.10 5.62 8.13
N LYS A 160 -12.16 4.69 8.10
CA LYS A 160 -11.71 4.03 6.88
C LYS A 160 -12.84 3.26 6.19
N ALA A 161 -13.72 2.63 6.97
CA ALA A 161 -14.85 1.87 6.43
C ALA A 161 -15.86 2.74 5.68
N GLN A 162 -16.04 3.99 6.10
CA GLN A 162 -17.00 4.92 5.47
C GLN A 162 -16.41 5.70 4.30
N THR A 163 -15.08 5.83 4.21
CA THR A 163 -14.47 6.69 3.20
C THR A 163 -13.42 5.97 2.36
N HIS A 164 -12.34 5.49 2.92
CA HIS A 164 -11.22 4.89 2.18
C HIS A 164 -11.67 3.65 1.38
N PHE A 165 -12.32 2.70 2.04
CA PHE A 165 -12.73 1.45 1.40
C PHE A 165 -13.83 1.64 0.33
N PRO A 166 -14.89 2.45 0.53
CA PRO A 166 -15.84 2.76 -0.53
C PRO A 166 -15.20 3.44 -1.76
N ILE A 167 -14.19 4.30 -1.54
CA ILE A 167 -13.42 4.91 -2.63
C ILE A 167 -12.61 3.85 -3.36
N LEU A 168 -11.86 3.01 -2.65
CA LEU A 168 -11.10 1.90 -3.24
C LEU A 168 -12.03 0.95 -4.01
N ARG A 169 -13.16 0.55 -3.42
CA ARG A 169 -14.18 -0.30 -4.07
C ARG A 169 -14.69 0.30 -5.38
N LYS A 170 -15.04 1.59 -5.34
CA LYS A 170 -15.54 2.33 -6.52
C LYS A 170 -14.46 2.47 -7.60
N PHE A 171 -13.24 2.77 -7.18
CA PHE A 171 -12.12 3.05 -8.09
C PHE A 171 -11.60 1.79 -8.77
N THR A 172 -11.52 0.68 -8.04
CA THR A 172 -10.97 -0.59 -8.54
C THR A 172 -12.00 -1.52 -9.14
N ASN A 173 -13.27 -1.34 -8.79
CA ASN A 173 -14.36 -2.28 -9.03
C ASN A 173 -14.11 -3.68 -8.41
N ILE A 174 -13.16 -3.79 -7.45
CA ILE A 174 -12.88 -5.04 -6.71
C ILE A 174 -13.85 -5.13 -5.54
N GLU A 175 -14.51 -6.26 -5.40
CA GLU A 175 -15.46 -6.54 -4.33
C GLU A 175 -14.73 -6.64 -2.97
N TYR A 176 -15.38 -6.21 -1.88
CA TYR A 176 -14.74 -6.18 -0.56
C TYR A 176 -14.22 -7.54 -0.12
N HIS A 177 -14.95 -8.63 -0.37
CA HIS A 177 -14.50 -9.98 0.01
C HIS A 177 -13.25 -10.47 -0.73
N LYS A 178 -12.81 -9.75 -1.77
CA LYS A 178 -11.56 -9.97 -2.50
C LYS A 178 -10.44 -9.03 -2.06
N MET A 179 -10.66 -8.24 -0.99
CA MET A 179 -9.65 -7.36 -0.41
C MET A 179 -9.06 -7.98 0.84
N LEU A 180 -7.77 -7.74 1.08
CA LEU A 180 -7.06 -8.06 2.31
C LEU A 180 -6.58 -6.75 2.94
N PHE A 181 -6.88 -6.54 4.21
CA PHE A 181 -6.51 -5.32 4.93
C PHE A 181 -5.60 -5.60 6.12
N PHE A 182 -4.53 -4.82 6.22
CA PHE A 182 -3.59 -4.83 7.34
C PHE A 182 -3.69 -3.51 8.09
N ASP A 183 -3.87 -3.58 9.41
CA ASP A 183 -3.97 -2.44 10.32
C ASP A 183 -3.48 -2.88 11.70
N ASP A 184 -2.77 -2.03 12.43
CA ASP A 184 -2.29 -2.31 13.78
C ASP A 184 -3.37 -2.09 14.85
N CYS A 185 -4.45 -1.41 14.48
CA CYS A 185 -5.62 -1.11 15.33
C CYS A 185 -5.29 -0.38 16.65
N ASN A 186 -4.18 0.37 16.70
CA ASN A 186 -3.75 1.07 17.92
C ASN A 186 -4.74 2.15 18.41
N TRP A 187 -5.46 2.79 17.49
CA TRP A 187 -6.34 3.95 17.78
C TRP A 187 -7.82 3.63 17.60
N GLY A 188 -8.18 2.38 17.63
CA GLY A 188 -9.55 1.91 17.46
C GLY A 188 -9.57 0.62 16.65
N ASP A 189 -10.66 -0.09 16.72
CA ASP A 189 -10.81 -1.33 15.97
C ASP A 189 -11.21 -1.02 14.52
N HIS A 190 -10.24 -0.55 13.73
CA HIS A 190 -10.44 -0.25 12.31
C HIS A 190 -10.78 -1.53 11.53
N CYS A 191 -10.18 -2.65 11.90
CA CYS A 191 -10.46 -3.94 11.28
C CYS A 191 -11.91 -4.34 11.48
N ALA A 192 -12.42 -4.37 12.71
CA ALA A 192 -13.83 -4.69 12.97
C ALA A 192 -14.79 -3.69 12.32
N ALA A 193 -14.44 -2.40 12.28
CA ALA A 193 -15.26 -1.39 11.60
C ALA A 193 -15.33 -1.66 10.09
N VAL A 194 -14.21 -1.99 9.46
CA VAL A 194 -14.15 -2.30 8.03
C VAL A 194 -14.89 -3.61 7.75
N GLU A 195 -14.67 -4.66 8.55
CA GLU A 195 -15.36 -5.93 8.42
C GLU A 195 -16.89 -5.79 8.50
N SER A 196 -17.38 -5.02 9.48
CA SER A 196 -18.82 -4.89 9.74
C SER A 196 -19.54 -3.96 8.76
N GLN A 197 -18.85 -2.95 8.19
CA GLN A 197 -19.47 -1.91 7.37
C GLN A 197 -19.21 -2.09 5.87
N CYS A 198 -18.09 -2.72 5.49
CA CYS A 198 -17.75 -2.96 4.08
C CYS A 198 -18.33 -4.29 3.61
N VAL A 199 -19.64 -4.34 3.42
CA VAL A 199 -20.37 -5.52 2.94
C VAL A 199 -20.92 -5.29 1.54
N GLU A 200 -20.93 -6.33 0.73
CA GLU A 200 -21.51 -6.23 -0.62
C GLU A 200 -23.04 -6.17 -0.56
N PRO A 201 -23.68 -5.23 -1.28
CA PRO A 201 -25.13 -5.03 -1.19
C PRO A 201 -25.98 -6.24 -1.60
N LYS A 202 -25.39 -7.19 -2.32
CA LYS A 202 -26.09 -8.37 -2.88
C LYS A 202 -25.66 -9.69 -2.25
N ALA A 203 -24.56 -9.71 -1.51
CA ALA A 203 -24.05 -10.93 -0.86
C ALA A 203 -24.57 -10.95 0.58
N GLY A 204 -25.73 -11.50 0.80
CA GLY A 204 -26.36 -11.57 2.12
C GLY A 204 -25.65 -12.45 3.15
N LEU A 205 -24.43 -12.90 2.95
CA LEU A 205 -23.72 -13.81 3.87
C LEU A 205 -22.20 -13.71 3.68
N GLY A 206 -21.50 -13.32 4.71
CA GLY A 206 -20.08 -13.55 4.88
C GLY A 206 -19.25 -12.28 5.20
N PRO A 207 -18.11 -12.43 5.90
CA PRO A 207 -17.21 -11.33 6.17
C PRO A 207 -16.70 -10.75 4.85
N ALA A 208 -16.81 -9.45 4.74
CA ALA A 208 -16.57 -8.74 3.50
C ALA A 208 -15.08 -8.59 3.17
N ILE A 209 -14.19 -8.74 4.16
CA ILE A 209 -12.75 -8.53 4.02
C ILE A 209 -12.02 -9.60 4.83
N GLN A 210 -10.98 -10.17 4.25
CA GLN A 210 -10.02 -10.94 5.03
C GLN A 210 -9.17 -9.97 5.84
N LEU A 211 -9.20 -10.10 7.16
CA LEU A 211 -8.44 -9.27 8.07
C LEU A 211 -7.18 -10.01 8.49
N SER A 212 -6.07 -9.29 8.52
CA SER A 212 -4.87 -9.77 9.18
C SER A 212 -4.43 -8.72 10.20
N LEU A 213 -4.54 -9.07 11.48
CA LEU A 213 -3.87 -8.36 12.55
C LEU A 213 -2.39 -8.71 12.46
N ILE A 214 -1.58 -7.75 12.05
CA ILE A 214 -0.12 -7.89 12.17
C ILE A 214 0.21 -7.46 13.60
N HIS A 215 0.35 -8.41 14.50
CA HIS A 215 1.10 -8.19 15.73
C HIS A 215 2.58 -8.27 15.36
N ILE A 216 3.21 -7.09 15.32
CA ILE A 216 4.65 -6.95 15.13
C ILE A 216 5.31 -6.90 16.49
#